data_ad48ea989b7a149eec7efa6e13e042f0
#
_entry.id   ad48ea989b7a149eec7efa6e13e042f0
#
_cell.length_a   1.000
_cell.length_b   1.000
_cell.length_c   1.000
_cell.angle_alpha   90.00
_cell.angle_beta   90.00
_cell.angle_gamma   90.00
#
_symmetry.space_group_name_H-M   'P 1'
#
loop_
_entity.id
_entity.type
_entity.pdbx_description
1 polymer ?
#
loop_
_entity_poly.entity_id
_entity_poly.type
_entity_poly.pdbx_seq_one_letter_code
_entity_poly.pdbx_strand_id
1 'polypeptide(L)'
;LSAGDYVLVGVQLFLTIMICLSVSIMLGALVNDTKSSQTVIMPIMMLAMVPYLISMLADINTLPMAIRILVYAIPFTHTFSGMSNLMFGNTAIFYGGLVYQVIVFSICMFFALRLFNSDKILTISLNFGQKSKYKKSRKSCDD
;
A
#
# COMPACT_ATOMS: atom_id res chain seq x y z
N LEU A 1 -5.26 -28.90 8.10
CA LEU A 1 -4.83 -28.02 7.01
C LEU A 1 -4.55 -28.86 5.75
N SER A 2 -5.30 -28.60 4.70
CA SER A 2 -5.06 -29.23 3.40
C SER A 2 -3.98 -28.49 2.60
N ALA A 3 -3.42 -29.14 1.57
CA ALA A 3 -2.49 -28.49 0.67
C ALA A 3 -3.07 -27.20 0.04
N GLY A 4 -4.40 -27.15 -0.17
CA GLY A 4 -5.11 -25.99 -0.65
C GLY A 4 -5.06 -24.81 0.32
N ASP A 5 -5.07 -25.03 1.62
CA ASP A 5 -5.02 -23.98 2.64
C ASP A 5 -3.67 -23.25 2.61
N TYR A 6 -2.57 -23.97 2.39
CA TYR A 6 -1.24 -23.36 2.23
C TYR A 6 -1.15 -22.50 0.96
N VAL A 7 -1.77 -22.92 -0.13
CA VAL A 7 -1.82 -22.13 -1.36
C VAL A 7 -2.61 -20.85 -1.14
N LEU A 8 -3.73 -20.90 -0.41
CA LEU A 8 -4.55 -19.74 -0.09
C LEU A 8 -3.79 -18.73 0.80
N VAL A 9 -3.06 -19.21 1.80
CA VAL A 9 -2.19 -18.35 2.62
C VAL A 9 -1.08 -17.73 1.78
N GLY A 10 -0.51 -18.49 0.85
CA GLY A 10 0.48 -17.97 -0.11
C GLY A 10 -0.08 -16.86 -1.00
N VAL A 11 -1.29 -17.00 -1.51
CA VAL A 11 -1.98 -15.97 -2.28
C VAL A 11 -2.23 -14.72 -1.43
N GLN A 12 -2.63 -14.89 -0.18
CA GLN A 12 -2.85 -13.78 0.74
C GLN A 12 -1.55 -13.01 1.03
N LEU A 13 -0.44 -13.72 1.27
CA LEU A 13 0.88 -13.11 1.41
C LEU A 13 1.31 -12.35 0.14
N PHE A 14 1.08 -12.93 -1.02
CA PHE A 14 1.39 -12.29 -2.30
C PHE A 14 0.61 -10.98 -2.48
N LEU A 15 -0.70 -10.98 -2.18
CA LEU A 15 -1.52 -9.77 -2.23
C LEU A 15 -0.99 -8.69 -1.27
N THR A 16 -0.58 -9.07 -0.07
CA THR A 16 0.00 -8.15 0.91
C THR A 16 1.28 -7.52 0.39
N ILE A 17 2.16 -8.30 -0.20
CA ILE A 17 3.41 -7.80 -0.82
C ILE A 17 3.07 -6.82 -1.95
N MET A 18 2.09 -7.12 -2.79
CA MET A 18 1.64 -6.24 -3.87
C MET A 18 1.07 -4.92 -3.34
N ILE A 19 0.31 -4.94 -2.24
CA ILE A 19 -0.19 -3.74 -1.55
C ILE A 19 0.99 -2.92 -1.01
N CYS A 20 1.96 -3.55 -0.34
CA CYS A 20 3.16 -2.88 0.16
C CYS A 20 3.96 -2.21 -0.95
N LEU A 21 4.16 -2.91 -2.07
CA LEU A 21 4.86 -2.35 -3.24
C LEU A 21 4.11 -1.15 -3.82
N SER A 22 2.80 -1.25 -4.00
CA SER A 22 1.98 -0.15 -4.51
C SER A 22 2.05 1.08 -3.62
N VAL A 23 1.95 0.90 -2.30
CA VAL A 23 2.08 1.99 -1.32
C VAL A 23 3.49 2.56 -1.33
N SER A 24 4.53 1.74 -1.40
CA SER A 24 5.93 2.18 -1.46
C SER A 24 6.22 3.02 -2.70
N ILE A 25 5.67 2.62 -3.85
CA ILE A 25 5.78 3.38 -5.10
C ILE A 25 5.08 4.73 -4.99
N MET A 26 3.88 4.76 -4.43
CA MET A 26 3.14 6.01 -4.19
C MET A 26 3.91 6.97 -3.29
N LEU A 27 4.47 6.46 -2.21
CA LEU A 27 5.25 7.25 -1.26
C LEU A 27 6.57 7.73 -1.86
N GLY A 28 7.24 6.86 -2.62
CA GLY A 28 8.46 7.23 -3.34
C GLY A 28 8.26 8.35 -4.35
N ALA A 29 7.08 8.43 -4.97
CA ALA A 29 6.73 9.52 -5.88
C ALA A 29 6.44 10.86 -5.17
N LEU A 30 6.02 10.80 -3.91
CA LEU A 30 5.69 12.00 -3.10
C LEU A 30 6.89 12.59 -2.36
N VAL A 31 8.02 11.87 -2.32
CA VAL A 31 9.18 12.21 -1.51
C VAL A 31 10.37 12.59 -2.38
N ASN A 32 10.91 13.80 -2.18
CA ASN A 32 12.06 14.30 -2.92
C ASN A 32 13.40 14.07 -2.19
N ASP A 33 13.36 13.85 -0.87
CA ASP A 33 14.54 13.74 -0.02
C ASP A 33 14.53 12.49 0.87
N THR A 34 15.71 11.94 1.17
CA THR A 34 15.89 10.78 2.06
C THR A 34 15.32 11.00 3.46
N LYS A 35 15.42 12.24 3.99
CA LYS A 35 14.83 12.61 5.28
C LYS A 35 13.31 12.56 5.28
N SER A 36 12.69 13.08 4.23
CA SER A 36 11.24 13.04 4.03
C SER A 36 10.74 11.60 3.85
N SER A 37 11.54 10.74 3.20
CA SER A 37 11.27 9.30 3.07
C SER A 37 11.11 8.63 4.44
N GLN A 38 12.05 8.85 5.34
CA GLN A 38 12.00 8.27 6.69
C GLN A 38 10.77 8.73 7.47
N THR A 39 10.41 10.01 7.38
CA THR A 39 9.25 10.57 8.07
C THR A 39 7.94 9.96 7.59
N VAL A 40 7.84 9.59 6.32
CA VAL A 40 6.63 8.98 5.73
C VAL A 40 6.58 7.47 5.95
N ILE A 41 7.72 6.80 5.99
CA ILE A 41 7.81 5.35 6.23
C ILE A 41 7.51 5.01 7.71
N MET A 42 7.91 5.86 8.65
CA MET A 42 7.72 5.62 10.09
C MET A 42 6.28 5.29 10.49
N PRO A 43 5.26 6.11 10.14
CA PRO A 43 3.88 5.79 10.51
C PRO A 43 3.35 4.51 9.87
N ILE A 44 3.84 4.14 8.69
CA ILE A 44 3.44 2.90 8.00
C ILE A 44 4.04 1.69 8.69
N MET A 45 5.29 1.77 9.10
CA MET A 45 5.95 0.73 9.89
C MET A 45 5.22 0.54 11.23
N MET A 46 4.85 1.63 11.91
CA MET A 46 4.04 1.54 13.13
C MET A 46 2.67 0.91 12.87
N LEU A 47 2.00 1.28 11.78
CA LEU A 47 0.71 0.72 11.40
C LEU A 47 0.77 -0.78 11.12
N ALA A 48 1.89 -1.28 10.57
CA ALA A 48 2.11 -2.71 10.35
C ALA A 48 2.51 -3.45 11.64
N MET A 49 3.24 -2.77 12.54
CA MET A 49 3.68 -3.36 13.83
C MET A 49 2.51 -3.64 14.77
N VAL A 50 1.49 -2.78 14.79
CA VAL A 50 0.33 -2.93 15.70
C VAL A 50 -0.39 -4.28 15.49
N PRO A 51 -0.86 -4.65 14.30
CA PRO A 51 -1.50 -5.95 14.12
C PRO A 51 -0.56 -7.14 14.32
N TYR A 52 0.73 -6.98 14.04
CA TYR A 52 1.73 -8.01 14.31
C TYR A 52 1.85 -8.29 15.81
N LEU A 53 2.01 -7.26 16.63
CA LEU A 53 2.10 -7.40 18.08
C LEU A 53 0.82 -7.96 18.69
N ILE A 54 -0.34 -7.49 18.23
CA ILE A 54 -1.64 -8.00 18.70
C ILE A 54 -1.78 -9.48 18.35
N SER A 55 -1.47 -9.86 17.12
CA SER A 55 -1.55 -11.25 16.67
C SER A 55 -0.61 -12.20 17.42
N MET A 56 0.50 -11.66 17.94
CA MET A 56 1.46 -12.43 18.73
C MET A 56 1.05 -12.59 20.19
N LEU A 57 0.37 -11.57 20.76
CA LEU A 57 0.01 -11.53 22.18
C LEU A 57 -1.38 -12.09 22.47
N ALA A 58 -2.31 -11.96 21.53
CA ALA A 58 -3.70 -12.39 21.68
C ALA A 58 -4.34 -12.74 20.34
N ASP A 59 -5.35 -13.60 20.38
CA ASP A 59 -6.20 -13.82 19.21
C ASP A 59 -7.06 -12.56 18.96
N ILE A 60 -6.96 -12.00 17.77
CA ILE A 60 -7.68 -10.79 17.36
C ILE A 60 -9.19 -10.97 17.53
N ASN A 61 -9.69 -12.20 17.37
CA ASN A 61 -11.12 -12.51 17.51
C ASN A 61 -11.62 -12.39 18.94
N THR A 62 -10.76 -12.44 19.95
CA THR A 62 -11.11 -12.28 21.36
C THR A 62 -11.19 -10.82 21.82
N LEU A 63 -10.74 -9.88 20.98
CA LEU A 63 -10.73 -8.45 21.30
C LEU A 63 -12.14 -7.83 21.30
N PRO A 64 -12.35 -6.75 22.07
CA PRO A 64 -13.59 -5.96 22.01
C PRO A 64 -13.90 -5.51 20.58
N MET A 65 -15.18 -5.48 20.24
CA MET A 65 -15.62 -5.26 18.86
C MET A 65 -15.07 -3.98 18.22
N ALA A 66 -14.94 -2.90 18.99
CA ALA A 66 -14.40 -1.63 18.51
C ALA A 66 -12.91 -1.75 18.07
N ILE A 67 -12.09 -2.39 18.92
CA ILE A 67 -10.65 -2.60 18.64
C ILE A 67 -10.49 -3.60 17.50
N ARG A 68 -11.29 -4.64 17.46
CA ARG A 68 -11.28 -5.65 16.41
C ARG A 68 -11.57 -5.05 15.03
N ILE A 69 -12.58 -4.19 14.92
CA ILE A 69 -12.90 -3.51 13.65
C ILE A 69 -11.75 -2.62 13.21
N LEU A 70 -11.15 -1.86 14.14
CA LEU A 70 -10.04 -0.97 13.85
C LEU A 70 -8.81 -1.73 13.37
N VAL A 71 -8.50 -2.86 14.00
CA VAL A 71 -7.37 -3.72 13.62
C VAL A 71 -7.63 -4.40 12.27
N TYR A 72 -8.83 -4.90 12.02
CA TYR A 72 -9.19 -5.49 10.73
C TYR A 72 -9.30 -4.49 9.57
N ALA A 73 -9.46 -3.20 9.86
CA ALA A 73 -9.37 -2.15 8.84
C ALA A 73 -7.95 -2.02 8.25
N ILE A 74 -6.92 -2.45 8.99
CA ILE A 74 -5.54 -2.48 8.50
C ILE A 74 -5.36 -3.72 7.59
N PRO A 75 -4.98 -3.56 6.31
CA PRO A 75 -4.88 -4.69 5.38
C PRO A 75 -3.84 -5.75 5.80
N PHE A 76 -2.80 -5.34 6.53
CA PHE A 76 -1.76 -6.25 7.03
C PHE A 76 -2.27 -7.23 8.08
N THR A 77 -3.31 -6.87 8.84
CA THR A 77 -3.91 -7.72 9.87
C THR A 77 -4.41 -9.05 9.30
N HIS A 78 -5.03 -9.01 8.13
CA HIS A 78 -5.56 -10.20 7.46
C HIS A 78 -4.47 -11.23 7.14
N THR A 79 -3.25 -10.78 6.89
CA THR A 79 -2.10 -11.66 6.65
C THR A 79 -1.61 -12.32 7.93
N PHE A 80 -1.47 -11.55 9.00
CA PHE A 80 -1.00 -12.09 10.29
C PHE A 80 -2.03 -13.02 10.93
N SER A 81 -3.33 -12.71 10.80
CA SER A 81 -4.41 -13.53 11.35
C SER A 81 -4.89 -14.64 10.40
N GLY A 82 -4.47 -14.64 9.15
CA GLY A 82 -4.95 -15.58 8.13
C GLY A 82 -4.70 -17.04 8.50
N MET A 83 -3.49 -17.35 8.93
CA MET A 83 -3.14 -18.71 9.36
C MET A 83 -3.94 -19.15 10.58
N SER A 84 -4.07 -18.29 11.60
CA SER A 84 -4.85 -18.55 12.80
C SER A 84 -6.33 -18.77 12.45
N ASN A 85 -6.90 -17.93 11.60
CA ASN A 85 -8.30 -18.06 11.20
C ASN A 85 -8.58 -19.39 10.47
N LEU A 86 -7.65 -19.85 9.63
CA LEU A 86 -7.77 -21.17 9.00
C LEU A 86 -7.65 -22.32 10.01
N MET A 87 -6.69 -22.23 10.94
CA MET A 87 -6.49 -23.26 11.97
C MET A 87 -7.68 -23.40 12.90
N PHE A 88 -8.34 -22.30 13.25
CA PHE A 88 -9.52 -22.28 14.12
C PHE A 88 -10.85 -22.48 13.36
N GLY A 89 -10.81 -22.75 12.06
CA GLY A 89 -12.00 -23.00 11.25
C GLY A 89 -12.81 -21.74 10.89
N ASN A 90 -12.27 -20.54 11.13
CA ASN A 90 -12.91 -19.26 10.80
C ASN A 90 -12.71 -18.90 9.31
N THR A 91 -13.08 -19.82 8.44
CA THR A 91 -12.89 -19.70 6.99
C THR A 91 -13.59 -18.48 6.39
N ALA A 92 -14.77 -18.11 6.92
CA ALA A 92 -15.50 -16.93 6.47
C ALA A 92 -14.71 -15.62 6.67
N ILE A 93 -14.02 -15.47 7.81
CA ILE A 93 -13.19 -14.31 8.11
C ILE A 93 -11.97 -14.29 7.20
N PHE A 94 -11.39 -15.45 6.92
CA PHE A 94 -10.25 -15.59 6.01
C PHE A 94 -10.60 -15.15 4.58
N TYR A 95 -11.67 -15.69 4.01
CA TYR A 95 -12.14 -15.32 2.67
C TYR A 95 -12.58 -13.85 2.59
N GLY A 96 -13.25 -13.34 3.62
CA GLY A 96 -13.60 -11.94 3.74
C GLY A 96 -12.37 -11.03 3.72
N GLY A 97 -11.32 -11.41 4.45
CA GLY A 97 -10.03 -10.73 4.46
C GLY A 97 -9.34 -10.74 3.08
N LEU A 98 -9.42 -11.85 2.37
CA LEU A 98 -8.84 -12.01 1.04
C LEU A 98 -9.52 -11.06 0.02
N VAL A 99 -10.85 -11.02 0.02
CA VAL A 99 -11.65 -10.10 -0.81
C VAL A 99 -11.32 -8.64 -0.46
N TYR A 100 -11.24 -8.32 0.83
CA TYR A 100 -10.86 -6.98 1.30
C TYR A 100 -9.48 -6.56 0.78
N GLN A 101 -8.48 -7.44 0.83
CA GLN A 101 -7.14 -7.17 0.32
C GLN A 101 -7.12 -6.95 -1.20
N VAL A 102 -7.92 -7.69 -1.97
CA VAL A 102 -8.06 -7.46 -3.43
C VAL A 102 -8.64 -6.08 -3.70
N ILE A 103 -9.65 -5.65 -2.96
CA ILE A 103 -10.25 -4.32 -3.08
C ILE A 103 -9.23 -3.24 -2.74
N VAL A 104 -8.52 -3.36 -1.62
CA VAL A 104 -7.48 -2.42 -1.20
C VAL A 104 -6.35 -2.35 -2.23
N PHE A 105 -5.90 -3.48 -2.76
CA PHE A 105 -4.90 -3.52 -3.81
C PHE A 105 -5.35 -2.77 -5.07
N SER A 106 -6.59 -2.99 -5.52
CA SER A 106 -7.16 -2.31 -6.68
C SER A 106 -7.22 -0.79 -6.48
N ILE A 107 -7.61 -0.35 -5.30
CA ILE A 107 -7.64 1.08 -4.93
C ILE A 107 -6.22 1.66 -4.93
N CYS A 108 -5.25 0.99 -4.31
CA CYS A 108 -3.85 1.43 -4.27
C CYS A 108 -3.26 1.52 -5.68
N MET A 109 -3.52 0.54 -6.54
CA MET A 109 -3.06 0.56 -7.94
C MET A 109 -3.68 1.70 -8.73
N PHE A 110 -4.97 1.97 -8.54
CA PHE A 110 -5.64 3.09 -9.19
C PHE A 110 -4.99 4.44 -8.80
N PHE A 111 -4.76 4.65 -7.51
CA PHE A 111 -4.08 5.86 -7.04
C PHE A 111 -2.64 5.96 -7.51
N ALA A 112 -1.89 4.86 -7.50
CA ALA A 112 -0.53 4.81 -8.01
C ALA A 112 -0.46 5.20 -9.48
N LEU A 113 -1.31 4.62 -10.32
CA LEU A 113 -1.40 4.95 -11.75
C LEU A 113 -1.77 6.41 -11.99
N ARG A 114 -2.71 6.94 -11.21
CA ARG A 114 -3.13 8.34 -11.32
C ARG A 114 -1.99 9.29 -10.94
N LEU A 115 -1.25 8.97 -9.89
CA LEU A 115 -0.10 9.75 -9.44
C LEU A 115 1.00 9.77 -10.50
N PHE A 116 1.34 8.61 -11.08
CA PHE A 116 2.32 8.51 -12.15
C PHE A 116 1.93 9.26 -13.41
N ASN A 117 0.65 9.24 -13.79
CA ASN A 117 0.16 10.00 -14.92
C ASN A 117 0.24 11.52 -14.67
N SER A 118 -0.02 11.95 -13.44
CA SER A 118 0.10 13.36 -13.03
C SER A 118 1.56 13.83 -13.09
N ASP A 119 2.51 13.06 -12.60
CA ASP A 119 3.93 13.39 -12.62
C ASP A 119 4.49 13.43 -14.05
N LYS A 120 4.07 12.52 -14.93
CA LYS A 120 4.42 12.59 -16.36
C LYS A 120 3.94 13.89 -17.01
N ILE A 121 2.73 14.33 -16.69
CA ILE A 121 2.18 15.57 -17.22
C ILE A 121 2.98 16.77 -16.72
N LEU A 122 3.37 16.81 -15.45
CA LEU A 122 4.22 17.86 -14.87
C LEU A 122 5.60 17.90 -15.52
N THR A 123 6.25 16.76 -15.72
CA THR A 123 7.57 16.67 -16.36
C THR A 123 7.51 17.12 -17.82
N ILE A 124 6.46 16.77 -18.56
CA ILE A 124 6.22 17.21 -19.93
C ILE A 124 5.98 18.72 -19.96
N SER A 125 5.18 19.27 -19.06
CA SER A 125 4.90 20.70 -19.01
C SER A 125 6.13 21.55 -18.69
N LEU A 126 7.02 21.08 -17.80
CA LEU A 126 8.29 21.72 -17.48
C LEU A 126 9.25 21.71 -18.69
N ASN A 127 9.31 20.60 -19.44
CA ASN A 127 10.12 20.51 -20.64
C ASN A 127 9.62 21.45 -21.76
N PHE A 128 8.32 21.59 -21.93
CA PHE A 128 7.75 22.53 -22.88
C PHE A 128 7.99 23.99 -22.45
N GLY A 129 7.90 24.29 -21.17
CA GLY A 129 8.18 25.63 -20.62
C GLY A 129 9.65 26.04 -20.81
N GLN A 130 10.59 25.12 -20.62
CA GLN A 130 12.02 25.37 -20.85
C GLN A 130 12.34 25.59 -22.34
N LYS A 131 11.77 24.79 -23.24
CA LYS A 131 11.95 24.96 -24.69
C LYS A 131 11.41 26.30 -25.19
N SER A 132 10.29 26.75 -24.63
CA SER A 132 9.69 28.04 -25.00
C SER A 132 10.56 29.23 -24.55
N LYS A 133 11.15 29.18 -23.35
CA LYS A 133 12.07 30.22 -22.86
C LYS A 133 13.36 30.30 -23.71
N TYR A 134 13.92 29.16 -24.07
CA TYR A 134 15.15 29.11 -24.87
C TYR A 134 14.94 29.68 -26.28
N LYS A 135 13.77 29.41 -26.89
CA LYS A 135 13.43 29.95 -28.22
C LYS A 135 13.17 31.47 -28.21
N LYS A 136 12.64 32.00 -27.08
CA LYS A 136 12.41 33.44 -26.92
C LYS A 136 13.70 34.22 -26.66
N SER A 137 14.66 33.63 -25.92
CA SER A 137 16.00 34.23 -25.71
C SER A 137 16.84 34.32 -26.99
N ARG A 138 16.74 33.31 -27.86
CA ARG A 138 17.47 33.29 -29.11
C ARG A 138 16.97 34.35 -30.10
N LYS A 139 15.67 34.61 -30.13
CA LYS A 139 15.07 35.65 -30.98
C LYS A 139 15.41 37.07 -30.54
N SER A 140 15.72 37.28 -29.28
CA SER A 140 16.11 38.61 -28.73
C SER A 140 17.59 38.92 -28.90
N CYS A 141 18.41 37.97 -29.34
CA CYS A 141 19.82 38.20 -29.65
C CYS A 141 20.09 38.44 -31.15
N ASP A 142 19.11 38.18 -32.00
CA ASP A 142 19.21 38.38 -33.47
C ASP A 142 18.58 39.70 -33.94
N ASP A 143 17.99 40.51 -33.03
CA ASP A 143 17.51 41.87 -33.26
C ASP A 143 18.48 42.90 -32.60
#